data_4e167f7105bbe6e65bd82e8ed4569870
#
_entry.id   4e167f7105bbe6e65bd82e8ed4569870
#
_cell.length_a   1.000
_cell.length_b   1.000
_cell.length_c   1.000
_cell.angle_alpha   90.00
_cell.angle_beta   90.00
_cell.angle_gamma   90.00
#
_symmetry.space_group_name_H-M   'P 1'
#
loop_
_entity.id
_entity.type
_entity.pdbx_description
1 polymer ?
#
loop_
_entity_poly.entity_id
_entity_poly.type
_entity_poly.pdbx_seq_one_letter_code
_entity_poly.pdbx_strand_id
1 'polypeptide(L)'
;MSYTVLARRYRSRDFDELVGQEPIARTLRNAVASGRAAHAYLFCGTRGVGKTSMARILANALNVTDDLTQADEITEAIFRGDDLDVVEIDGASNRGINEAKDLIAGAGLSPSRCPYKIYIIDEVHMLTTPAFNALLKTMEEPPAHVKFILCTTEVHKVPATIQSRCQRFDFRPLSTAQISGQLNKILRQEGVEADEHVVTHIARLGRGSMRDALSLLDRLLAAGEKLTGELLEQMLGLPDQTLISNLIESIAAGDAAATLSAGARLLSAGPSIEQALELLIEHLRQLMLLAACGDDTELVDLSGAARQAAVKQAHQFDPAGLVHMIALCDAAARNVRGSTAASAIFDATIVRLSMSEHLADIGALLGEGGPRAVKQHPEPRKKKEPLTIPVAEREPSSPRPTPTPAPTAVVESKPVHTPPEDESDGARLWRKVCQVAAGTPSNAAKVQHLAFEAFDGQTLRLAVNTSDTGLARWLAGQSDAVASIVQQAVGRNIRVELSTSAAIGLAPAASLAGKIAEVQQLPVVRKAMEIFNADVVDVQDAPRPSPGTPDKPGSQDHV
;
A
#
# COMPACT_ATOMS: atom_id res chain seq x y z
N MET A 1 8.25 40.81 -7.96
CA MET A 1 7.72 39.56 -8.57
C MET A 1 7.40 38.60 -7.46
N SER A 2 6.25 37.95 -7.48
CA SER A 2 5.96 36.89 -6.48
C SER A 2 6.86 35.68 -6.72
N TYR A 3 7.44 35.10 -5.67
CA TYR A 3 8.25 33.92 -5.76
C TYR A 3 7.40 32.74 -6.28
N THR A 4 7.92 32.01 -7.26
CA THR A 4 7.29 30.80 -7.81
C THR A 4 8.14 29.60 -7.48
N VAL A 5 7.56 28.60 -6.81
CA VAL A 5 8.25 27.36 -6.42
C VAL A 5 8.86 26.63 -7.62
N LEU A 6 10.03 26.01 -7.43
CA LEU A 6 10.80 25.37 -8.50
C LEU A 6 9.98 24.32 -9.27
N ALA A 7 9.19 23.52 -8.58
CA ALA A 7 8.33 22.50 -9.20
C ALA A 7 7.29 23.08 -10.19
N ARG A 8 6.95 24.36 -10.09
CA ARG A 8 6.08 25.06 -11.04
C ARG A 8 6.90 25.79 -12.11
N ARG A 9 8.00 26.46 -11.72
CA ARG A 9 8.86 27.24 -12.62
C ARG A 9 9.59 26.37 -13.64
N TYR A 10 10.06 25.18 -13.23
CA TYR A 10 10.78 24.21 -14.05
C TYR A 10 9.89 23.06 -14.56
N ARG A 11 8.59 23.30 -14.66
CA ARG A 11 7.69 22.33 -15.29
C ARG A 11 7.99 22.27 -16.79
N SER A 12 8.23 21.05 -17.30
CA SER A 12 8.50 20.81 -18.72
C SER A 12 7.40 21.37 -19.61
N ARG A 13 7.79 22.01 -20.69
CA ARG A 13 6.90 22.66 -21.68
C ARG A 13 6.96 22.00 -23.06
N ASP A 14 7.93 21.13 -23.27
CA ASP A 14 8.11 20.36 -24.51
C ASP A 14 8.29 18.88 -24.22
N PHE A 15 8.02 18.04 -25.25
CA PHE A 15 8.22 16.59 -25.18
C PHE A 15 9.67 16.20 -24.89
N ASP A 16 10.66 17.00 -25.37
CA ASP A 16 12.09 16.72 -25.17
C ASP A 16 12.59 17.12 -23.78
N GLU A 17 11.86 17.99 -23.09
CA GLU A 17 12.18 18.40 -21.72
C GLU A 17 11.71 17.39 -20.66
N LEU A 18 10.81 16.49 -21.01
CA LEU A 18 10.24 15.55 -20.05
C LEU A 18 11.20 14.39 -19.78
N VAL A 19 11.79 14.38 -18.60
CA VAL A 19 12.81 13.42 -18.19
C VAL A 19 12.19 12.03 -17.96
N GLY A 20 12.83 10.99 -18.50
CA GLY A 20 12.55 9.57 -18.20
C GLY A 20 11.32 8.98 -18.86
N GLN A 21 10.62 9.75 -19.71
CA GLN A 21 9.40 9.30 -20.40
C GLN A 21 9.54 9.38 -21.93
N GLU A 22 10.78 9.27 -22.45
CA GLU A 22 11.10 9.46 -23.87
C GLU A 22 10.27 8.57 -24.83
N PRO A 23 9.97 7.27 -24.50
CA PRO A 23 9.14 6.43 -25.38
C PRO A 23 7.72 6.95 -25.50
N ILE A 24 7.14 7.47 -24.40
CA ILE A 24 5.78 8.03 -24.37
C ILE A 24 5.78 9.34 -25.17
N ALA A 25 6.73 10.24 -24.88
CA ALA A 25 6.89 11.52 -25.56
C ALA A 25 7.00 11.35 -27.09
N ARG A 26 7.86 10.41 -27.55
CA ARG A 26 8.02 10.10 -28.96
C ARG A 26 6.74 9.55 -29.60
N THR A 27 6.02 8.68 -28.90
CA THR A 27 4.77 8.08 -29.42
C THR A 27 3.69 9.16 -29.58
N LEU A 28 3.53 10.03 -28.57
CA LEU A 28 2.54 11.10 -28.61
C LEU A 28 2.88 12.16 -29.66
N ARG A 29 4.15 12.56 -29.77
CA ARG A 29 4.63 13.47 -30.82
C ARG A 29 4.32 12.92 -32.22
N ASN A 30 4.61 11.64 -32.47
CA ASN A 30 4.32 11.01 -33.75
C ASN A 30 2.81 10.92 -34.03
N ALA A 31 1.98 10.69 -33.01
CA ALA A 31 0.52 10.68 -33.16
C ALA A 31 -0.01 12.07 -33.56
N VAL A 32 0.50 13.12 -32.95
CA VAL A 32 0.16 14.51 -33.31
C VAL A 32 0.62 14.83 -34.74
N ALA A 33 1.89 14.56 -35.06
CA ALA A 33 2.47 14.87 -36.38
C ALA A 33 1.77 14.12 -37.53
N SER A 34 1.27 12.91 -37.28
CA SER A 34 0.54 12.09 -38.28
C SER A 34 -0.97 12.36 -38.32
N GLY A 35 -1.50 13.28 -37.50
CA GLY A 35 -2.93 13.55 -37.38
C GLY A 35 -3.76 12.39 -36.82
N ARG A 36 -3.11 11.40 -36.14
CA ARG A 36 -3.74 10.18 -35.59
C ARG A 36 -3.93 10.27 -34.10
N ALA A 37 -4.21 11.46 -33.57
CA ALA A 37 -4.45 11.65 -32.15
C ALA A 37 -5.77 10.97 -31.72
N ALA A 38 -5.72 10.14 -30.67
CA ALA A 38 -6.89 9.49 -30.10
C ALA A 38 -7.89 10.53 -29.53
N HIS A 39 -9.14 10.12 -29.32
CA HIS A 39 -10.14 10.97 -28.66
C HIS A 39 -9.98 10.97 -27.14
N ALA A 40 -9.41 9.92 -26.54
CA ALA A 40 -9.17 9.82 -25.10
C ALA A 40 -7.84 9.14 -24.77
N TYR A 41 -7.14 9.72 -23.81
CA TYR A 41 -5.88 9.23 -23.27
C TYR A 41 -6.02 8.94 -21.78
N LEU A 42 -5.33 7.92 -21.30
CA LEU A 42 -5.22 7.61 -19.87
C LEU A 42 -3.76 7.50 -19.47
N PHE A 43 -3.28 8.48 -18.72
CA PHE A 43 -1.92 8.54 -18.19
C PHE A 43 -1.88 7.96 -16.77
N CYS A 44 -1.24 6.82 -16.61
CA CYS A 44 -1.13 6.08 -15.36
C CYS A 44 0.30 6.18 -14.79
N GLY A 45 0.45 6.21 -13.48
CA GLY A 45 1.76 6.18 -12.82
C GLY A 45 1.78 6.92 -11.50
N THR A 46 2.86 6.77 -10.73
CA THR A 46 3.02 7.40 -9.43
C THR A 46 2.96 8.93 -9.51
N ARG A 47 2.79 9.58 -8.37
CA ARG A 47 2.76 11.05 -8.29
C ARG A 47 4.11 11.63 -8.70
N GLY A 48 4.10 12.80 -9.37
CA GLY A 48 5.31 13.58 -9.66
C GLY A 48 6.20 13.07 -10.80
N VAL A 49 5.74 12.08 -11.61
CA VAL A 49 6.47 11.52 -12.76
C VAL A 49 6.21 12.24 -14.09
N GLY A 50 5.41 13.32 -14.08
CA GLY A 50 5.19 14.17 -15.25
C GLY A 50 3.87 13.96 -15.99
N LYS A 51 2.87 13.19 -15.46
CA LYS A 51 1.58 12.94 -16.11
C LYS A 51 0.85 14.22 -16.52
N THR A 52 0.60 15.13 -15.58
CA THR A 52 -0.09 16.40 -15.85
C THR A 52 0.73 17.34 -16.74
N SER A 53 2.07 17.29 -16.64
CA SER A 53 2.94 18.04 -17.55
C SER A 53 2.82 17.52 -18.98
N MET A 54 2.87 16.20 -19.18
CA MET A 54 2.65 15.58 -20.49
C MET A 54 1.25 15.88 -21.03
N ALA A 55 0.23 15.91 -20.19
CA ALA A 55 -1.12 16.28 -20.59
C ALA A 55 -1.19 17.69 -21.19
N ARG A 56 -0.54 18.66 -20.54
CA ARG A 56 -0.46 20.05 -21.05
C ARG A 56 0.39 20.15 -22.31
N ILE A 57 1.52 19.45 -22.38
CA ILE A 57 2.36 19.38 -23.58
C ILE A 57 1.58 18.80 -24.76
N LEU A 58 0.84 17.71 -24.55
CA LEU A 58 -0.01 17.11 -25.58
C LEU A 58 -1.15 18.05 -26.00
N ALA A 59 -1.80 18.71 -25.04
CA ALA A 59 -2.85 19.68 -25.30
C ALA A 59 -2.31 20.88 -26.11
N ASN A 60 -1.15 21.37 -25.77
CA ASN A 60 -0.48 22.43 -26.52
C ASN A 60 -0.15 21.98 -27.95
N ALA A 61 0.46 20.80 -28.12
CA ALA A 61 0.82 20.26 -29.44
C ALA A 61 -0.38 19.95 -30.33
N LEU A 62 -1.57 19.67 -29.77
CA LEU A 62 -2.81 19.46 -30.51
C LEU A 62 -3.50 20.77 -30.92
N ASN A 63 -3.35 21.82 -30.11
CA ASN A 63 -4.10 23.06 -30.26
C ASN A 63 -3.29 24.20 -30.85
N VAL A 64 -1.96 24.23 -30.65
CA VAL A 64 -1.12 25.31 -31.16
C VAL A 64 -0.49 24.88 -32.47
N THR A 65 -0.89 25.55 -33.57
CA THR A 65 -0.34 25.35 -34.92
C THR A 65 0.29 26.66 -35.39
N ASP A 66 1.23 26.59 -36.33
CA ASP A 66 1.99 27.74 -36.85
C ASP A 66 1.10 28.83 -37.49
N ASP A 67 -0.13 28.45 -37.88
CA ASP A 67 -1.09 29.34 -38.53
C ASP A 67 -1.96 30.16 -37.54
N LEU A 68 -1.84 29.91 -36.23
CA LEU A 68 -2.65 30.56 -35.21
C LEU A 68 -2.09 31.96 -34.87
N THR A 69 -2.88 32.99 -35.13
CA THR A 69 -2.68 34.30 -34.52
C THR A 69 -2.83 34.18 -33.01
N GLN A 70 -1.81 34.51 -32.20
CA GLN A 70 -1.76 34.37 -30.74
C GLN A 70 -1.27 33.01 -30.23
N ALA A 71 -0.50 32.26 -31.02
CA ALA A 71 0.07 30.96 -30.59
C ALA A 71 0.79 31.04 -29.24
N ASP A 72 1.60 32.07 -29.01
CA ASP A 72 2.34 32.28 -27.75
C ASP A 72 1.40 32.52 -26.55
N GLU A 73 0.34 33.31 -26.75
CA GLU A 73 -0.64 33.61 -25.69
C GLU A 73 -1.43 32.37 -25.30
N ILE A 74 -1.85 31.56 -26.29
CA ILE A 74 -2.54 30.29 -26.07
C ILE A 74 -1.61 29.32 -25.33
N THR A 75 -0.35 29.19 -25.78
CA THR A 75 0.65 28.35 -25.13
C THR A 75 0.83 28.73 -23.66
N GLU A 76 1.01 30.03 -23.36
CA GLU A 76 1.14 30.48 -21.98
C GLU A 76 -0.12 30.22 -21.15
N ALA A 77 -1.32 30.38 -21.70
CA ALA A 77 -2.59 30.09 -21.04
C ALA A 77 -2.74 28.59 -20.72
N ILE A 78 -2.39 27.71 -21.67
CA ILE A 78 -2.40 26.25 -21.46
C ILE A 78 -1.44 25.84 -20.33
N PHE A 79 -0.22 26.38 -20.32
CA PHE A 79 0.74 26.05 -19.27
C PHE A 79 0.42 26.69 -17.91
N ARG A 80 -0.32 27.79 -17.86
CA ARG A 80 -0.90 28.32 -16.62
C ARG A 80 -2.11 27.51 -16.14
N GLY A 81 -2.86 26.87 -17.06
CA GLY A 81 -4.06 26.11 -16.78
C GLY A 81 -5.33 26.97 -16.75
N ASP A 82 -5.35 28.09 -17.49
CA ASP A 82 -6.45 29.05 -17.58
C ASP A 82 -6.93 29.30 -19.03
N ASP A 83 -6.63 28.37 -19.95
CA ASP A 83 -7.06 28.45 -21.34
C ASP A 83 -8.56 28.11 -21.48
N LEU A 84 -9.25 28.77 -22.44
CA LEU A 84 -10.68 28.61 -22.67
C LEU A 84 -11.04 27.26 -23.32
N ASP A 85 -10.15 26.73 -24.16
CA ASP A 85 -10.36 25.49 -24.91
C ASP A 85 -9.62 24.29 -24.31
N VAL A 86 -8.72 24.52 -23.31
CA VAL A 86 -8.07 23.45 -22.53
C VAL A 86 -8.48 23.57 -21.07
N VAL A 87 -9.51 22.83 -20.72
CA VAL A 87 -10.10 22.84 -19.36
C VAL A 87 -9.40 21.81 -18.49
N GLU A 88 -8.68 22.27 -17.45
CA GLU A 88 -8.04 21.38 -16.48
C GLU A 88 -8.87 21.29 -15.20
N ILE A 89 -9.20 20.06 -14.80
CA ILE A 89 -10.03 19.74 -13.63
C ILE A 89 -9.26 18.78 -12.72
N ASP A 90 -9.15 19.14 -11.45
CA ASP A 90 -8.66 18.24 -10.40
C ASP A 90 -9.81 17.37 -9.88
N GLY A 91 -9.76 16.08 -10.13
CA GLY A 91 -10.75 15.12 -9.67
C GLY A 91 -10.84 15.00 -8.15
N ALA A 92 -9.80 15.41 -7.41
CA ALA A 92 -9.84 15.44 -5.96
C ALA A 92 -10.77 16.54 -5.41
N SER A 93 -10.83 17.68 -6.10
CA SER A 93 -11.66 18.83 -5.73
C SER A 93 -13.06 18.77 -6.38
N ASN A 94 -13.16 18.14 -7.55
CA ASN A 94 -14.38 18.11 -8.38
C ASN A 94 -14.90 16.68 -8.56
N ARG A 95 -15.30 16.02 -7.45
CA ARG A 95 -15.66 14.58 -7.41
C ARG A 95 -17.08 14.27 -7.89
N GLY A 96 -17.95 15.26 -7.93
CA GLY A 96 -19.40 15.09 -8.00
C GLY A 96 -19.95 14.85 -9.43
N ILE A 97 -21.21 14.46 -9.47
CA ILE A 97 -21.94 14.27 -10.73
C ILE A 97 -22.26 15.60 -11.42
N ASN A 98 -22.41 16.70 -10.66
CA ASN A 98 -22.77 18.00 -11.21
C ASN A 98 -21.61 18.57 -12.03
N GLU A 99 -20.40 18.49 -11.49
CA GLU A 99 -19.15 18.90 -12.16
C GLU A 99 -18.92 18.09 -13.44
N ALA A 100 -19.21 16.78 -13.41
CA ALA A 100 -19.16 15.94 -14.60
C ALA A 100 -20.23 16.33 -15.64
N LYS A 101 -21.43 16.73 -15.21
CA LYS A 101 -22.48 17.21 -16.10
C LYS A 101 -22.14 18.55 -16.73
N ASP A 102 -21.56 19.48 -15.98
CA ASP A 102 -21.11 20.77 -16.48
C ASP A 102 -20.01 20.60 -17.54
N LEU A 103 -19.08 19.66 -17.29
CA LEU A 103 -18.07 19.27 -18.27
C LEU A 103 -18.70 18.73 -19.56
N ILE A 104 -19.68 17.82 -19.44
CA ILE A 104 -20.39 17.24 -20.61
C ILE A 104 -21.17 18.32 -21.37
N ALA A 105 -21.83 19.22 -20.67
CA ALA A 105 -22.54 20.34 -21.28
C ALA A 105 -21.57 21.24 -22.08
N GLY A 106 -20.39 21.52 -21.48
CA GLY A 106 -19.31 22.24 -22.15
C GLY A 106 -18.72 21.51 -23.36
N ALA A 107 -18.69 20.16 -23.34
CA ALA A 107 -18.17 19.36 -24.44
C ALA A 107 -19.05 19.45 -25.71
N GLY A 108 -20.33 19.79 -25.58
CA GLY A 108 -21.21 20.05 -26.72
C GLY A 108 -20.96 21.36 -27.45
N LEU A 109 -20.16 22.27 -26.86
CA LEU A 109 -19.83 23.56 -27.43
C LEU A 109 -18.57 23.47 -28.29
N SER A 110 -18.58 24.16 -29.43
CA SER A 110 -17.39 24.26 -30.29
C SER A 110 -16.26 25.02 -29.57
N PRO A 111 -15.00 24.71 -29.88
CA PRO A 111 -13.87 25.46 -29.37
C PRO A 111 -13.96 26.94 -29.78
N SER A 112 -13.42 27.83 -28.94
CA SER A 112 -13.48 29.27 -29.18
C SER A 112 -12.41 29.77 -30.16
N ARG A 113 -11.19 29.22 -30.06
CA ARG A 113 -10.02 29.69 -30.81
C ARG A 113 -9.06 28.58 -31.25
N CYS A 114 -9.20 27.38 -30.66
CA CYS A 114 -8.33 26.25 -30.95
C CYS A 114 -9.03 25.20 -31.84
N PRO A 115 -8.30 24.26 -32.49
CA PRO A 115 -8.89 23.14 -33.21
C PRO A 115 -9.69 22.17 -32.33
N TYR A 116 -9.25 21.95 -31.08
CA TYR A 116 -9.86 20.99 -30.16
C TYR A 116 -10.22 21.64 -28.83
N LYS A 117 -11.33 21.19 -28.26
CA LYS A 117 -11.68 21.39 -26.85
C LYS A 117 -11.15 20.21 -26.05
N ILE A 118 -10.18 20.45 -25.17
CA ILE A 118 -9.43 19.42 -24.45
C ILE A 118 -9.77 19.47 -22.97
N TYR A 119 -10.16 18.33 -22.42
CA TYR A 119 -10.43 18.17 -21.00
C TYR A 119 -9.32 17.34 -20.35
N ILE A 120 -8.53 17.98 -19.49
CA ILE A 120 -7.50 17.33 -18.66
C ILE A 120 -8.14 17.08 -17.30
N ILE A 121 -8.32 15.81 -16.92
CA ILE A 121 -8.83 15.44 -15.60
C ILE A 121 -7.71 14.78 -14.81
N ASP A 122 -7.13 15.53 -13.86
CA ASP A 122 -6.10 14.99 -12.98
C ASP A 122 -6.73 14.23 -11.81
N GLU A 123 -6.04 13.23 -11.29
CA GLU A 123 -6.50 12.29 -10.27
C GLU A 123 -7.92 11.76 -10.52
N VAL A 124 -8.18 11.36 -11.78
CA VAL A 124 -9.51 10.94 -12.25
C VAL A 124 -10.13 9.83 -11.41
N HIS A 125 -9.32 8.98 -10.75
CA HIS A 125 -9.79 7.93 -9.84
C HIS A 125 -10.57 8.45 -8.62
N MET A 126 -10.49 9.74 -8.34
CA MET A 126 -11.24 10.38 -7.25
C MET A 126 -12.68 10.73 -7.62
N LEU A 127 -13.05 10.63 -8.90
CA LEU A 127 -14.43 10.83 -9.33
C LEU A 127 -15.36 9.75 -8.77
N THR A 128 -16.58 10.15 -8.46
CA THR A 128 -17.61 9.20 -8.02
C THR A 128 -18.10 8.30 -9.19
N THR A 129 -18.60 7.12 -8.86
CA THR A 129 -19.17 6.21 -9.89
C THR A 129 -20.25 6.88 -10.75
N PRO A 130 -21.18 7.69 -10.20
CA PRO A 130 -22.13 8.44 -11.03
C PRO A 130 -21.49 9.45 -11.98
N ALA A 131 -20.37 10.10 -11.58
CA ALA A 131 -19.62 11.01 -12.44
C ALA A 131 -18.95 10.26 -13.60
N PHE A 132 -18.33 9.11 -13.35
CA PHE A 132 -17.80 8.24 -14.40
C PHE A 132 -18.90 7.81 -15.39
N ASN A 133 -20.06 7.38 -14.90
CA ASN A 133 -21.18 6.95 -15.75
C ASN A 133 -21.72 8.10 -16.63
N ALA A 134 -21.71 9.32 -16.12
CA ALA A 134 -22.08 10.49 -16.92
C ALA A 134 -21.07 10.74 -18.07
N LEU A 135 -19.77 10.58 -17.82
CA LEU A 135 -18.72 10.76 -18.84
C LEU A 135 -18.73 9.66 -19.91
N LEU A 136 -19.17 8.44 -19.58
CA LEU A 136 -19.13 7.29 -20.49
C LEU A 136 -19.79 7.59 -21.83
N LYS A 137 -20.99 8.19 -21.85
CA LYS A 137 -21.72 8.49 -23.08
C LYS A 137 -20.93 9.40 -24.02
N THR A 138 -20.30 10.45 -23.48
CA THR A 138 -19.48 11.39 -24.26
C THR A 138 -18.15 10.78 -24.70
N MET A 139 -17.62 9.82 -23.95
CA MET A 139 -16.40 9.10 -24.33
C MET A 139 -16.65 7.97 -25.34
N GLU A 140 -17.90 7.45 -25.43
CA GLU A 140 -18.29 6.47 -26.45
C GLU A 140 -18.49 7.12 -27.81
N GLU A 141 -19.17 8.26 -27.84
CA GLU A 141 -19.47 9.02 -29.05
C GLU A 141 -18.99 10.47 -28.86
N PRO A 142 -17.67 10.70 -28.82
CA PRO A 142 -17.13 12.03 -28.59
C PRO A 142 -17.35 12.92 -29.81
N PRO A 143 -17.73 14.19 -29.64
CA PRO A 143 -17.69 15.15 -30.72
C PRO A 143 -16.30 15.21 -31.34
N ALA A 144 -16.17 15.39 -32.65
CA ALA A 144 -14.90 15.35 -33.36
C ALA A 144 -13.85 16.34 -32.82
N HIS A 145 -14.33 17.46 -32.28
CA HIS A 145 -13.51 18.52 -31.71
C HIS A 145 -13.14 18.32 -30.23
N VAL A 146 -13.62 17.23 -29.58
CA VAL A 146 -13.37 16.99 -28.15
C VAL A 146 -12.30 15.94 -27.96
N LYS A 147 -11.37 16.21 -27.01
CA LYS A 147 -10.36 15.26 -26.56
C LYS A 147 -10.35 15.19 -25.04
N PHE A 148 -10.13 13.97 -24.50
CA PHE A 148 -9.97 13.73 -23.07
C PHE A 148 -8.57 13.27 -22.74
N ILE A 149 -7.97 13.82 -21.69
CA ILE A 149 -6.68 13.38 -21.15
C ILE A 149 -6.89 13.13 -19.64
N LEU A 150 -6.98 11.86 -19.29
CA LEU A 150 -7.23 11.41 -17.92
C LEU A 150 -5.90 11.05 -17.27
N CYS A 151 -5.60 11.61 -16.09
CA CYS A 151 -4.41 11.28 -15.31
C CYS A 151 -4.80 10.57 -14.03
N THR A 152 -4.07 9.52 -13.64
CA THR A 152 -4.34 8.78 -12.41
C THR A 152 -3.07 8.21 -11.78
N THR A 153 -3.04 8.19 -10.45
CA THR A 153 -2.06 7.43 -9.68
C THR A 153 -2.55 6.01 -9.37
N GLU A 154 -3.86 5.75 -9.46
CA GLU A 154 -4.48 4.48 -9.07
C GLU A 154 -5.38 3.94 -10.19
N VAL A 155 -4.75 3.31 -11.19
CA VAL A 155 -5.46 2.79 -12.37
C VAL A 155 -6.53 1.75 -12.02
N HIS A 156 -6.32 0.97 -10.96
CA HIS A 156 -7.26 -0.06 -10.51
C HIS A 156 -8.60 0.51 -10.00
N LYS A 157 -8.65 1.79 -9.60
CA LYS A 157 -9.86 2.49 -9.20
C LYS A 157 -10.63 3.09 -10.38
N VAL A 158 -10.02 3.19 -11.56
CA VAL A 158 -10.70 3.66 -12.78
C VAL A 158 -11.53 2.53 -13.36
N PRO A 159 -12.82 2.72 -13.65
CA PRO A 159 -13.67 1.68 -14.23
C PRO A 159 -13.11 1.10 -15.54
N ALA A 160 -13.18 -0.22 -15.70
CA ALA A 160 -12.69 -0.90 -16.92
C ALA A 160 -13.37 -0.38 -18.20
N THR A 161 -14.62 0.07 -18.10
CA THR A 161 -15.38 0.69 -19.19
C THR A 161 -14.77 1.99 -19.70
N ILE A 162 -14.14 2.78 -18.82
CA ILE A 162 -13.36 3.99 -19.16
C ILE A 162 -12.01 3.58 -19.75
N GLN A 163 -11.31 2.66 -19.07
CA GLN A 163 -9.97 2.21 -19.50
C GLN A 163 -9.98 1.66 -20.93
N SER A 164 -11.03 0.88 -21.32
CA SER A 164 -11.13 0.27 -22.65
C SER A 164 -11.35 1.28 -23.79
N ARG A 165 -11.75 2.52 -23.48
CA ARG A 165 -11.99 3.60 -24.45
C ARG A 165 -10.83 4.58 -24.56
N CYS A 166 -9.82 4.44 -23.68
CA CYS A 166 -8.67 5.32 -23.65
C CYS A 166 -7.44 4.63 -24.22
N GLN A 167 -6.61 5.39 -24.90
CA GLN A 167 -5.24 4.99 -25.17
C GLN A 167 -4.42 5.15 -23.89
N ARG A 168 -4.00 4.03 -23.29
CA ARG A 168 -3.29 4.00 -22.01
C ARG A 168 -1.79 4.18 -22.21
N PHE A 169 -1.18 4.97 -21.32
CA PHE A 169 0.26 5.16 -21.19
C PHE A 169 0.67 5.03 -19.73
N ASP A 170 1.63 4.12 -19.47
CA ASP A 170 2.12 3.84 -18.13
C ASP A 170 3.46 4.57 -17.91
N PHE A 171 3.41 5.62 -17.10
CA PHE A 171 4.57 6.42 -16.69
C PHE A 171 5.37 5.68 -15.63
N ARG A 172 6.67 5.59 -15.83
CA ARG A 172 7.59 4.93 -14.91
C ARG A 172 8.13 5.92 -13.87
N PRO A 173 8.40 5.45 -12.64
CA PRO A 173 9.19 6.23 -11.69
C PRO A 173 10.54 6.58 -12.30
N LEU A 174 11.04 7.79 -11.99
CA LEU A 174 12.34 8.24 -12.48
C LEU A 174 13.47 7.58 -11.69
N SER A 175 14.57 7.25 -12.36
CA SER A 175 15.78 6.80 -11.68
C SER A 175 16.45 7.94 -10.92
N THR A 176 17.20 7.60 -9.88
CA THR A 176 18.00 8.58 -9.11
C THR A 176 18.92 9.39 -10.03
N ALA A 177 19.56 8.73 -11.01
CA ALA A 177 20.43 9.40 -11.98
C ALA A 177 19.70 10.42 -12.86
N GLN A 178 18.46 10.09 -13.32
CA GLN A 178 17.64 11.03 -14.10
C GLN A 178 17.23 12.25 -13.26
N ILE A 179 16.81 12.04 -12.02
CA ILE A 179 16.46 13.13 -11.11
C ILE A 179 17.68 13.99 -10.81
N SER A 180 18.82 13.38 -10.41
CA SER A 180 20.06 14.12 -10.13
C SER A 180 20.53 14.93 -11.33
N GLY A 181 20.46 14.36 -12.54
CA GLY A 181 20.80 15.07 -13.77
C GLY A 181 19.96 16.32 -14.00
N GLN A 182 18.65 16.25 -13.72
CA GLN A 182 17.75 17.39 -13.85
C GLN A 182 17.96 18.43 -12.73
N LEU A 183 18.17 17.99 -11.49
CA LEU A 183 18.48 18.88 -10.37
C LEU A 183 19.78 19.66 -10.63
N ASN A 184 20.81 19.00 -11.15
CA ASN A 184 22.07 19.66 -11.53
C ASN A 184 21.90 20.70 -12.63
N LYS A 185 21.02 20.47 -13.63
CA LYS A 185 20.70 21.48 -14.65
C LYS A 185 20.05 22.70 -14.02
N ILE A 186 19.10 22.49 -13.12
CA ILE A 186 18.37 23.56 -12.42
C ILE A 186 19.31 24.35 -11.52
N LEU A 187 20.16 23.69 -10.73
CA LEU A 187 21.15 24.36 -9.87
C LEU A 187 22.10 25.26 -10.65
N ARG A 188 22.55 24.80 -11.83
CA ARG A 188 23.37 25.64 -12.73
C ARG A 188 22.61 26.88 -13.22
N GLN A 189 21.32 26.76 -13.51
CA GLN A 189 20.48 27.88 -13.95
C GLN A 189 20.20 28.87 -12.81
N GLU A 190 20.06 28.37 -11.57
CA GLU A 190 19.92 29.19 -10.37
C GLU A 190 21.25 29.78 -9.87
N GLY A 191 22.39 29.35 -10.43
CA GLY A 191 23.73 29.82 -10.01
C GLY A 191 24.14 29.34 -8.61
N VAL A 192 23.59 28.20 -8.13
CA VAL A 192 23.88 27.66 -6.81
C VAL A 192 24.85 26.49 -6.91
N GLU A 193 25.88 26.51 -6.07
CA GLU A 193 26.80 25.39 -5.91
C GLU A 193 26.24 24.38 -4.92
N ALA A 194 26.31 23.10 -5.28
CA ALA A 194 25.89 21.99 -4.44
C ALA A 194 26.89 20.85 -4.53
N ASP A 195 27.11 20.16 -3.42
CA ASP A 195 27.91 18.97 -3.41
C ASP A 195 27.17 17.82 -4.12
N GLU A 196 27.84 17.05 -4.97
CA GLU A 196 27.24 16.01 -5.82
C GLU A 196 26.47 14.94 -5.01
N HIS A 197 27.01 14.57 -3.84
CA HIS A 197 26.36 13.62 -2.94
C HIS A 197 25.04 14.17 -2.37
N VAL A 198 24.91 15.48 -2.14
CA VAL A 198 23.69 16.12 -1.66
C VAL A 198 22.61 16.05 -2.75
N VAL A 199 22.96 16.35 -4.00
CA VAL A 199 22.04 16.26 -5.12
C VAL A 199 21.54 14.83 -5.31
N THR A 200 22.44 13.86 -5.20
CA THR A 200 22.08 12.44 -5.28
C THR A 200 21.19 12.02 -4.11
N HIS A 201 21.42 12.54 -2.90
CA HIS A 201 20.60 12.26 -1.74
C HIS A 201 19.18 12.86 -1.88
N ILE A 202 19.06 14.11 -2.35
CA ILE A 202 17.76 14.72 -2.68
C ILE A 202 17.01 13.88 -3.72
N ALA A 203 17.71 13.41 -4.74
CA ALA A 203 17.13 12.57 -5.78
C ALA A 203 16.59 11.23 -5.24
N ARG A 204 17.30 10.60 -4.30
CA ARG A 204 16.82 9.39 -3.60
C ARG A 204 15.58 9.67 -2.76
N LEU A 205 15.60 10.77 -1.98
CA LEU A 205 14.46 11.19 -1.16
C LEU A 205 13.22 11.51 -2.02
N GLY A 206 13.41 11.90 -3.27
CA GLY A 206 12.33 12.07 -4.25
C GLY A 206 11.61 10.78 -4.64
N ARG A 207 12.18 9.59 -4.32
CA ARG A 207 11.56 8.26 -4.54
C ARG A 207 10.94 8.08 -5.94
N GLY A 208 11.65 8.56 -6.98
CA GLY A 208 11.19 8.51 -8.38
C GLY A 208 10.23 9.63 -8.79
N SER A 209 9.94 10.58 -7.90
CA SER A 209 9.11 11.77 -8.13
C SER A 209 9.99 13.00 -8.33
N MET A 210 9.98 13.58 -9.53
CA MET A 210 10.65 14.85 -9.81
C MET A 210 10.04 16.00 -9.00
N ARG A 211 8.73 16.02 -8.83
CA ARG A 211 8.04 17.07 -8.08
C ARG A 211 8.47 17.12 -6.63
N ASP A 212 8.61 15.96 -5.98
CA ASP A 212 8.97 15.89 -4.58
C ASP A 212 10.47 16.23 -4.40
N ALA A 213 11.34 15.77 -5.31
CA ALA A 213 12.74 16.17 -5.35
C ALA A 213 12.92 17.70 -5.53
N LEU A 214 12.16 18.32 -6.45
CA LEU A 214 12.18 19.75 -6.65
C LEU A 214 11.62 20.52 -5.46
N SER A 215 10.61 19.99 -4.77
CA SER A 215 10.07 20.62 -3.56
C SER A 215 11.07 20.57 -2.40
N LEU A 216 11.86 19.49 -2.30
CA LEU A 216 12.95 19.39 -1.33
C LEU A 216 14.07 20.38 -1.66
N LEU A 217 14.49 20.44 -2.93
CA LEU A 217 15.50 21.38 -3.40
C LEU A 217 15.08 22.82 -3.12
N ASP A 218 13.83 23.17 -3.41
CA ASP A 218 13.25 24.50 -3.19
C ASP A 218 13.35 24.95 -1.72
N ARG A 219 13.04 24.04 -0.81
CA ARG A 219 13.17 24.27 0.64
C ARG A 219 14.63 24.50 1.06
N LEU A 220 15.57 23.74 0.51
CA LEU A 220 17.00 23.91 0.79
C LEU A 220 17.54 25.22 0.25
N LEU A 221 17.13 25.63 -0.97
CA LEU A 221 17.52 26.92 -1.56
C LEU A 221 16.98 28.12 -0.78
N ALA A 222 15.81 27.97 -0.13
CA ALA A 222 15.24 29.00 0.72
C ALA A 222 16.09 29.31 1.97
N ALA A 223 16.99 28.41 2.38
CA ALA A 223 17.94 28.64 3.48
C ALA A 223 19.04 29.64 3.09
N GLY A 224 19.28 29.88 1.79
CA GLY A 224 20.23 30.88 1.31
C GLY A 224 21.72 30.53 1.49
N GLU A 225 22.03 29.28 1.82
CA GLU A 225 23.36 28.76 2.06
C GLU A 225 23.80 27.80 0.96
N LYS A 226 25.11 27.52 0.89
CA LYS A 226 25.62 26.46 0.03
C LYS A 226 24.98 25.14 0.42
N LEU A 227 24.55 24.33 -0.57
CA LEU A 227 23.91 23.04 -0.32
C LEU A 227 24.94 22.01 0.14
N THR A 228 25.07 21.86 1.47
CA THR A 228 25.92 20.87 2.14
C THR A 228 25.08 19.72 2.71
N GLY A 229 25.74 18.59 3.01
CA GLY A 229 25.09 17.46 3.66
C GLY A 229 24.49 17.82 5.02
N GLU A 230 25.21 18.62 5.81
CA GLU A 230 24.77 19.08 7.12
C GLU A 230 23.48 19.91 7.05
N LEU A 231 23.37 20.83 6.06
CA LEU A 231 22.17 21.61 5.84
C LEU A 231 20.98 20.71 5.48
N LEU A 232 21.22 19.70 4.63
CA LEU A 232 20.19 18.73 4.24
C LEU A 232 19.66 17.96 5.46
N GLU A 233 20.56 17.44 6.29
CA GLU A 233 20.22 16.70 7.51
C GLU A 233 19.44 17.57 8.50
N GLN A 234 19.90 18.79 8.74
CA GLN A 234 19.23 19.75 9.64
C GLN A 234 17.82 20.12 9.16
N MET A 235 17.67 20.46 7.87
CA MET A 235 16.38 20.90 7.32
C MET A 235 15.35 19.79 7.20
N LEU A 236 15.79 18.55 6.99
CA LEU A 236 14.90 17.39 6.90
C LEU A 236 14.65 16.75 8.26
N GLY A 237 15.36 17.20 9.31
CA GLY A 237 15.31 16.56 10.62
C GLY A 237 15.75 15.10 10.54
N LEU A 238 16.62 14.77 9.57
CA LEU A 238 17.18 13.43 9.46
C LEU A 238 18.22 13.26 10.57
N PRO A 239 18.14 12.19 11.35
CA PRO A 239 19.18 11.92 12.34
C PRO A 239 20.46 11.57 11.60
N ASP A 240 21.58 11.94 12.19
CA ASP A 240 22.91 11.52 11.75
C ASP A 240 22.93 10.00 11.52
N GLN A 241 23.46 9.57 10.37
CA GLN A 241 23.57 8.14 10.03
C GLN A 241 24.33 7.36 11.11
N THR A 242 25.22 8.02 11.87
CA THR A 242 25.92 7.44 13.00
C THR A 242 24.96 6.96 14.10
N LEU A 243 23.84 7.63 14.33
CA LEU A 243 22.84 7.22 15.33
C LEU A 243 22.14 5.91 14.93
N ILE A 244 21.85 5.74 13.64
CA ILE A 244 21.25 4.50 13.12
C ILE A 244 22.30 3.37 13.18
N SER A 245 23.53 3.64 12.75
CA SER A 245 24.64 2.68 12.85
C SER A 245 24.88 2.21 14.28
N ASN A 246 24.87 3.12 15.24
CA ASN A 246 25.03 2.80 16.66
C ASN A 246 23.86 1.95 17.20
N LEU A 247 22.64 2.23 16.75
CA LEU A 247 21.47 1.41 17.09
C LEU A 247 21.63 -0.01 16.54
N ILE A 248 22.05 -0.16 15.28
CA ILE A 248 22.30 -1.46 14.66
C ILE A 248 23.42 -2.22 15.36
N GLU A 249 24.51 -1.56 15.74
CA GLU A 249 25.61 -2.19 16.50
C GLU A 249 25.15 -2.71 17.87
N SER A 250 24.29 -1.96 18.57
CA SER A 250 23.72 -2.43 19.84
C SER A 250 22.75 -3.59 19.66
N ILE A 251 21.99 -3.62 18.55
CA ILE A 251 21.14 -4.76 18.15
C ILE A 251 21.99 -5.99 17.85
N ALA A 252 23.09 -5.84 17.08
CA ALA A 252 24.00 -6.92 16.76
C ALA A 252 24.71 -7.50 17.99
N ALA A 253 24.98 -6.65 18.98
CA ALA A 253 25.56 -7.08 20.25
C ALA A 253 24.57 -7.82 21.18
N GLY A 254 23.26 -7.83 20.86
CA GLY A 254 22.23 -8.45 21.69
C GLY A 254 21.97 -7.71 23.02
N ASP A 255 22.47 -6.48 23.18
CA ASP A 255 22.33 -5.68 24.41
C ASP A 255 21.05 -4.83 24.38
N ALA A 256 19.99 -5.32 25.02
CA ALA A 256 18.72 -4.64 25.08
C ALA A 256 18.79 -3.25 25.77
N ALA A 257 19.66 -3.08 26.78
CA ALA A 257 19.79 -1.80 27.48
C ALA A 257 20.51 -0.75 26.62
N ALA A 258 21.59 -1.14 25.94
CA ALA A 258 22.28 -0.30 24.97
C ALA A 258 21.36 0.04 23.77
N THR A 259 20.56 -0.93 23.30
CA THR A 259 19.61 -0.75 22.21
C THR A 259 18.53 0.28 22.55
N LEU A 260 17.93 0.20 23.75
CA LEU A 260 16.95 1.19 24.22
C LEU A 260 17.59 2.59 24.36
N SER A 261 18.81 2.67 24.88
CA SER A 261 19.54 3.94 24.99
C SER A 261 19.86 4.55 23.62
N ALA A 262 20.25 3.72 22.63
CA ALA A 262 20.50 4.17 21.27
C ALA A 262 19.21 4.60 20.57
N GLY A 263 18.11 3.86 20.76
CA GLY A 263 16.79 4.23 20.27
C GLY A 263 16.29 5.55 20.82
N ALA A 264 16.44 5.78 22.12
CA ALA A 264 16.08 7.06 22.76
C ALA A 264 16.91 8.23 22.20
N ARG A 265 18.22 8.03 21.95
CA ARG A 265 19.08 9.04 21.31
C ARG A 265 18.65 9.33 19.88
N LEU A 266 18.30 8.30 19.11
CA LEU A 266 17.77 8.46 17.76
C LEU A 266 16.51 9.33 17.74
N LEU A 267 15.54 9.05 18.61
CA LEU A 267 14.30 9.82 18.70
C LEU A 267 14.53 11.25 19.22
N SER A 268 15.49 11.46 20.14
CA SER A 268 15.82 12.80 20.64
C SER A 268 16.46 13.71 19.59
N ALA A 269 17.00 13.14 18.51
CA ALA A 269 17.54 13.88 17.37
C ALA A 269 16.45 14.47 16.45
N GLY A 270 15.16 14.19 16.71
CA GLY A 270 14.02 14.86 16.08
C GLY A 270 13.14 14.05 15.15
N PRO A 271 13.50 12.83 14.63
CA PRO A 271 12.61 12.09 13.76
C PRO A 271 11.39 11.59 14.52
N SER A 272 10.25 11.52 13.82
CA SER A 272 9.10 10.81 14.35
C SER A 272 9.39 9.32 14.45
N ILE A 273 8.65 8.60 15.29
CA ILE A 273 8.79 7.14 15.43
C ILE A 273 8.59 6.42 14.10
N GLU A 274 7.66 6.87 13.27
CA GLU A 274 7.44 6.32 11.93
C GLU A 274 8.68 6.51 11.05
N GLN A 275 9.26 7.71 11.06
CA GLN A 275 10.49 8.01 10.31
C GLN A 275 11.69 7.20 10.82
N ALA A 276 11.82 7.04 12.14
CA ALA A 276 12.87 6.22 12.73
C ALA A 276 12.79 4.76 12.29
N LEU A 277 11.58 4.19 12.25
CA LEU A 277 11.34 2.83 11.73
C LEU A 277 11.62 2.72 10.23
N GLU A 278 11.22 3.71 9.41
CA GLU A 278 11.53 3.73 7.98
C GLU A 278 13.04 3.78 7.71
N LEU A 279 13.77 4.60 8.46
CA LEU A 279 15.23 4.69 8.36
C LEU A 279 15.91 3.38 8.77
N LEU A 280 15.41 2.74 9.83
CA LEU A 280 15.90 1.44 10.29
C LEU A 280 15.65 0.35 9.24
N ILE A 281 14.46 0.30 8.63
CA ILE A 281 14.12 -0.63 7.54
C ILE A 281 15.08 -0.44 6.36
N GLU A 282 15.32 0.80 5.93
CA GLU A 282 16.20 1.07 4.78
C GLU A 282 17.65 0.67 5.08
N HIS A 283 18.14 0.93 6.29
CA HIS A 283 19.48 0.51 6.69
C HIS A 283 19.62 -1.02 6.75
N LEU A 284 18.66 -1.72 7.38
CA LEU A 284 18.60 -3.20 7.40
C LEU A 284 18.52 -3.79 5.99
N ARG A 285 17.77 -3.15 5.07
CA ARG A 285 17.70 -3.56 3.67
C ARG A 285 19.07 -3.44 2.97
N GLN A 286 19.82 -2.38 3.21
CA GLN A 286 21.17 -2.21 2.67
C GLN A 286 22.10 -3.31 3.19
N LEU A 287 22.07 -3.60 4.50
CA LEU A 287 22.83 -4.69 5.10
C LEU A 287 22.46 -6.05 4.52
N MET A 288 21.15 -6.30 4.32
CA MET A 288 20.65 -7.53 3.71
C MET A 288 21.18 -7.72 2.28
N LEU A 289 21.18 -6.66 1.47
CA LEU A 289 21.69 -6.71 0.11
C LEU A 289 23.20 -6.97 0.07
N LEU A 290 23.98 -6.33 0.97
CA LEU A 290 25.41 -6.59 1.11
C LEU A 290 25.69 -8.03 1.57
N ALA A 291 24.94 -8.52 2.55
CA ALA A 291 25.10 -9.89 3.07
C ALA A 291 24.69 -10.96 2.04
N ALA A 292 23.68 -10.71 1.20
CA ALA A 292 23.16 -11.68 0.24
C ALA A 292 23.89 -11.62 -1.13
N CYS A 293 24.26 -10.43 -1.61
CA CYS A 293 24.80 -10.23 -2.97
C CYS A 293 26.32 -9.97 -2.99
N GLY A 294 26.94 -9.80 -1.83
CA GLY A 294 28.37 -9.50 -1.67
C GLY A 294 28.69 -8.02 -1.57
N ASP A 295 29.91 -7.73 -1.11
CA ASP A 295 30.38 -6.40 -0.70
C ASP A 295 30.40 -5.35 -1.83
N ASP A 296 30.56 -5.81 -3.09
CA ASP A 296 30.70 -4.96 -4.29
C ASP A 296 29.40 -4.80 -5.08
N THR A 297 28.24 -5.23 -4.52
CA THR A 297 26.97 -5.16 -5.22
C THR A 297 26.61 -3.72 -5.65
N GLU A 298 26.13 -3.56 -6.89
CA GLU A 298 25.59 -2.29 -7.41
C GLU A 298 24.19 -1.94 -6.86
N LEU A 299 23.54 -2.89 -6.16
CA LEU A 299 22.22 -2.71 -5.58
C LEU A 299 22.23 -1.78 -4.37
N VAL A 300 23.41 -1.53 -3.79
CA VAL A 300 23.60 -0.63 -2.65
C VAL A 300 24.43 0.56 -3.08
N ASP A 301 23.80 1.72 -3.11
CA ASP A 301 24.42 2.98 -3.53
C ASP A 301 25.05 3.69 -2.31
N LEU A 302 26.09 3.07 -1.76
CA LEU A 302 26.94 3.64 -0.73
C LEU A 302 28.36 3.75 -1.30
N SER A 303 29.11 4.77 -0.89
CA SER A 303 30.49 5.00 -1.34
C SER A 303 31.44 5.22 -0.18
N GLY A 304 32.71 4.96 -0.39
CA GLY A 304 33.80 5.28 0.54
C GLY A 304 33.61 4.65 1.93
N ALA A 305 33.79 5.46 2.97
CA ALA A 305 33.75 5.03 4.37
C ALA A 305 32.40 4.47 4.80
N ALA A 306 31.29 5.04 4.28
CA ALA A 306 29.94 4.58 4.60
C ALA A 306 29.71 3.13 4.12
N ARG A 307 30.20 2.78 2.92
CA ARG A 307 30.13 1.39 2.40
C ARG A 307 30.93 0.43 3.26
N GLN A 308 32.16 0.80 3.64
CA GLN A 308 33.00 -0.04 4.51
C GLN A 308 32.36 -0.29 5.88
N ALA A 309 31.75 0.73 6.47
CA ALA A 309 31.02 0.59 7.73
C ALA A 309 29.81 -0.34 7.57
N ALA A 310 29.01 -0.18 6.52
CA ALA A 310 27.86 -1.03 6.25
C ALA A 310 28.25 -2.49 5.97
N VAL A 311 29.32 -2.74 5.21
CA VAL A 311 29.88 -4.09 4.97
C VAL A 311 30.29 -4.74 6.31
N LYS A 312 31.01 -4.01 7.16
CA LYS A 312 31.40 -4.52 8.48
C LYS A 312 30.19 -4.89 9.34
N GLN A 313 29.14 -4.09 9.30
CA GLN A 313 27.88 -4.39 10.00
C GLN A 313 27.15 -5.57 9.38
N ALA A 314 27.09 -5.66 8.03
CA ALA A 314 26.41 -6.75 7.32
C ALA A 314 26.98 -8.13 7.68
N HIS A 315 28.31 -8.22 7.90
CA HIS A 315 28.97 -9.46 8.33
C HIS A 315 28.61 -9.92 9.75
N GLN A 316 27.93 -9.11 10.55
CA GLN A 316 27.48 -9.47 11.90
C GLN A 316 26.12 -10.17 11.90
N PHE A 317 25.40 -10.12 10.79
CA PHE A 317 24.06 -10.69 10.64
C PHE A 317 24.02 -11.77 9.58
N ASP A 318 23.10 -12.73 9.71
CA ASP A 318 22.74 -13.61 8.63
C ASP A 318 21.63 -12.99 7.73
N PRO A 319 21.57 -13.29 6.43
CA PRO A 319 20.56 -12.73 5.54
C PRO A 319 19.13 -13.05 5.96
N ALA A 320 18.86 -14.23 6.52
CA ALA A 320 17.53 -14.63 6.96
C ALA A 320 17.08 -13.83 8.19
N GLY A 321 18.00 -13.58 9.15
CA GLY A 321 17.75 -12.70 10.28
C GLY A 321 17.41 -11.29 9.85
N LEU A 322 18.15 -10.73 8.89
CA LEU A 322 17.87 -9.38 8.36
C LEU A 322 16.48 -9.29 7.70
N VAL A 323 16.06 -10.31 6.93
CA VAL A 323 14.70 -10.37 6.37
C VAL A 323 13.65 -10.37 7.48
N HIS A 324 13.87 -11.14 8.55
CA HIS A 324 12.96 -11.18 9.70
C HIS A 324 12.88 -9.83 10.42
N MET A 325 14.04 -9.18 10.66
CA MET A 325 14.09 -7.86 11.27
C MET A 325 13.36 -6.79 10.47
N ILE A 326 13.50 -6.78 9.14
CA ILE A 326 12.76 -5.89 8.24
C ILE A 326 11.25 -6.12 8.40
N ALA A 327 10.79 -7.38 8.41
CA ALA A 327 9.38 -7.70 8.58
C ALA A 327 8.81 -7.24 9.93
N LEU A 328 9.60 -7.34 11.01
CA LEU A 328 9.23 -6.85 12.35
C LEU A 328 9.08 -5.32 12.36
N CYS A 329 10.05 -4.61 11.77
CA CYS A 329 10.00 -3.14 11.68
C CYS A 329 8.82 -2.65 10.83
N ASP A 330 8.53 -3.32 9.70
CA ASP A 330 7.40 -2.98 8.84
C ASP A 330 6.04 -3.22 9.53
N ALA A 331 5.91 -4.31 10.29
CA ALA A 331 4.74 -4.56 11.12
C ALA A 331 4.58 -3.48 12.22
N ALA A 332 5.69 -3.08 12.87
CA ALA A 332 5.68 -2.02 13.87
C ALA A 332 5.28 -0.66 13.26
N ALA A 333 5.81 -0.31 12.08
CA ALA A 333 5.49 0.93 11.39
C ALA A 333 3.99 1.04 11.05
N ARG A 334 3.36 -0.09 10.67
CA ARG A 334 1.90 -0.12 10.47
C ARG A 334 1.12 0.06 11.78
N ASN A 335 1.58 -0.54 12.88
CA ASN A 335 0.90 -0.50 14.17
C ASN A 335 1.07 0.84 14.90
N VAL A 336 2.12 1.59 14.62
CA VAL A 336 2.38 2.92 15.18
C VAL A 336 1.38 3.94 14.63
N ARG A 337 0.95 3.79 13.37
CA ARG A 337 0.01 4.74 12.74
C ARG A 337 -1.32 4.78 13.49
N GLY A 338 -1.61 5.94 14.09
CA GLY A 338 -2.82 6.16 14.87
C GLY A 338 -2.83 5.53 16.27
N SER A 339 -1.70 4.95 16.73
CA SER A 339 -1.59 4.41 18.08
C SER A 339 -1.23 5.48 19.10
N THR A 340 -1.90 5.48 20.25
CA THR A 340 -1.55 6.32 21.42
C THR A 340 -0.29 5.81 22.16
N ALA A 341 0.15 4.57 21.88
CA ALA A 341 1.27 3.90 22.53
C ALA A 341 2.47 3.74 21.57
N ALA A 342 2.66 4.66 20.63
CA ALA A 342 3.70 4.58 19.60
C ALA A 342 5.11 4.33 20.17
N SER A 343 5.49 5.04 21.24
CA SER A 343 6.80 4.86 21.90
C SER A 343 6.99 3.46 22.46
N ALA A 344 5.98 2.90 23.12
CA ALA A 344 6.05 1.55 23.66
C ALA A 344 6.17 0.48 22.55
N ILE A 345 5.50 0.68 21.40
CA ILE A 345 5.64 -0.20 20.23
C ILE A 345 7.06 -0.14 19.68
N PHE A 346 7.63 1.06 19.56
CA PHE A 346 9.00 1.25 19.10
C PHE A 346 10.00 0.55 20.04
N ASP A 347 9.94 0.83 21.36
CA ASP A 347 10.82 0.24 22.37
C ASP A 347 10.74 -1.29 22.37
N ALA A 348 9.52 -1.84 22.36
CA ALA A 348 9.31 -3.28 22.27
C ALA A 348 9.88 -3.88 20.97
N THR A 349 9.79 -3.15 19.86
CA THR A 349 10.33 -3.60 18.56
C THR A 349 11.85 -3.65 18.58
N ILE A 350 12.54 -2.60 19.01
CA ILE A 350 14.01 -2.57 19.03
C ILE A 350 14.60 -3.58 20.04
N VAL A 351 13.94 -3.79 21.19
CA VAL A 351 14.30 -4.86 22.13
C VAL A 351 14.11 -6.23 21.48
N ARG A 352 13.01 -6.44 20.77
CA ARG A 352 12.77 -7.71 20.07
C ARG A 352 13.82 -7.96 18.97
N LEU A 353 14.27 -6.91 18.27
CA LEU A 353 15.36 -7.02 17.30
C LEU A 353 16.67 -7.47 17.96
N SER A 354 17.04 -6.90 19.13
CA SER A 354 18.25 -7.30 19.86
C SER A 354 18.20 -8.72 20.39
N MET A 355 16.99 -9.29 20.55
CA MET A 355 16.80 -10.66 21.02
C MET A 355 16.57 -11.66 19.88
N SER A 356 16.63 -11.24 18.62
CA SER A 356 16.23 -12.05 17.45
C SER A 356 17.12 -13.27 17.21
N GLU A 357 18.39 -13.24 17.59
CA GLU A 357 19.29 -14.40 17.53
C GLU A 357 18.84 -15.55 18.45
N HIS A 358 18.24 -15.21 19.60
CA HIS A 358 17.72 -16.22 20.52
C HIS A 358 16.40 -16.86 20.04
N LEU A 359 15.67 -16.21 19.10
CA LEU A 359 14.43 -16.74 18.56
C LEU A 359 14.65 -17.74 17.40
N ALA A 360 15.78 -17.66 16.70
CA ALA A 360 16.16 -18.66 15.69
C ALA A 360 16.41 -20.05 16.31
N ASP A 361 16.97 -20.08 17.53
CA ASP A 361 17.20 -21.33 18.28
C ASP A 361 15.91 -22.01 18.78
N ILE A 362 14.81 -21.28 18.98
CA ILE A 362 13.53 -21.85 19.40
C ILE A 362 12.93 -22.71 18.28
N GLY A 363 13.13 -22.37 17.01
CA GLY A 363 12.73 -23.21 15.86
C GLY A 363 13.48 -24.55 15.83
N ALA A 364 14.76 -24.56 16.21
CA ALA A 364 15.58 -25.76 16.34
C ALA A 364 15.17 -26.61 17.56
N LEU A 365 14.74 -25.98 18.65
CA LEU A 365 14.26 -26.65 19.87
C LEU A 365 12.88 -27.29 19.71
N LEU A 366 12.05 -26.77 18.82
CA LEU A 366 10.72 -27.34 18.51
C LEU A 366 10.78 -28.46 17.45
N GLY A 367 11.90 -28.57 16.71
CA GLY A 367 12.09 -29.59 15.67
C GLY A 367 12.79 -30.88 16.11
N GLU A 368 13.52 -30.88 17.23
CA GLU A 368 14.21 -32.08 17.76
C GLU A 368 13.97 -32.22 19.27
N GLY A 369 13.15 -33.19 19.61
CA GLY A 369 12.89 -33.55 21.02
C GLY A 369 14.14 -34.11 21.73
N GLY A 370 14.66 -33.33 22.72
CA GLY A 370 15.63 -33.81 23.70
C GLY A 370 16.47 -32.64 24.30
N PRO A 371 16.66 -32.63 25.65
CA PRO A 371 17.41 -31.54 26.28
C PRO A 371 18.90 -31.64 25.96
N ARG A 372 19.42 -30.69 25.22
CA ARG A 372 20.86 -30.56 24.96
C ARG A 372 21.47 -29.58 25.94
N ALA A 373 22.49 -30.05 26.69
CA ALA A 373 23.24 -29.32 27.67
C ALA A 373 23.94 -28.07 27.09
N VAL A 374 23.89 -26.98 27.85
CA VAL A 374 24.59 -25.72 27.60
C VAL A 374 26.08 -26.03 27.35
N LYS A 375 26.55 -25.76 26.15
CA LYS A 375 27.98 -25.83 25.82
C LYS A 375 28.63 -24.47 26.03
N GLN A 376 29.59 -24.45 26.95
CA GLN A 376 30.51 -23.37 27.18
C GLN A 376 31.35 -23.07 25.92
N HIS A 377 31.67 -21.79 25.71
CA HIS A 377 32.53 -21.28 24.64
C HIS A 377 33.80 -22.09 24.49
N PRO A 378 34.21 -22.49 23.29
CA PRO A 378 35.58 -22.95 23.05
C PRO A 378 36.44 -21.81 22.51
N GLU A 379 37.61 -21.67 23.15
CA GLU A 379 38.72 -20.82 22.71
C GLU A 379 39.22 -21.18 21.29
N PRO A 380 39.89 -20.24 20.56
CA PRO A 380 40.28 -20.45 19.17
C PRO A 380 41.42 -21.46 19.04
N ARG A 381 41.15 -22.59 18.39
CA ARG A 381 42.16 -23.61 18.06
C ARG A 381 42.89 -23.25 16.77
N LYS A 382 44.25 -23.25 16.92
CA LYS A 382 45.24 -23.09 15.86
C LYS A 382 45.05 -24.11 14.71
N LYS A 383 45.25 -23.63 13.46
CA LYS A 383 45.34 -24.45 12.23
C LYS A 383 46.34 -25.60 12.39
N LYS A 384 45.91 -26.82 12.03
CA LYS A 384 46.80 -27.95 11.72
C LYS A 384 46.62 -28.34 10.26
N GLU A 385 47.77 -28.67 9.67
CA GLU A 385 48.02 -29.05 8.27
C GLU A 385 47.28 -30.30 7.81
N PRO A 386 47.10 -30.50 6.48
CA PRO A 386 46.31 -31.60 5.92
C PRO A 386 47.11 -32.92 5.93
N LEU A 387 46.50 -33.95 6.54
CA LEU A 387 46.98 -35.35 6.46
C LEU A 387 46.35 -36.01 5.22
N THR A 388 47.21 -36.42 4.30
CA THR A 388 46.93 -37.33 3.19
C THR A 388 46.53 -38.71 3.70
N ILE A 389 45.42 -39.27 3.21
CA ILE A 389 45.01 -40.65 3.40
C ILE A 389 45.02 -41.37 2.01
N PRO A 390 45.62 -42.59 1.91
CA PRO A 390 45.85 -43.27 0.65
C PRO A 390 44.52 -43.87 0.09
N VAL A 391 44.47 -43.80 -1.26
CA VAL A 391 43.45 -44.43 -2.08
C VAL A 391 43.55 -45.94 -2.00
N ALA A 392 42.47 -46.62 -1.58
CA ALA A 392 42.29 -48.04 -1.75
C ALA A 392 41.35 -48.30 -2.92
N GLU A 393 41.89 -48.97 -3.93
CA GLU A 393 41.18 -49.51 -5.10
C GLU A 393 40.02 -50.43 -4.62
N ARG A 394 38.84 -50.20 -5.18
CA ARG A 394 37.77 -51.20 -5.20
C ARG A 394 37.27 -51.39 -6.62
N GLU A 395 37.27 -52.65 -6.99
CA GLU A 395 36.84 -53.25 -8.26
C GLU A 395 35.39 -52.89 -8.66
N PRO A 396 35.07 -52.99 -9.98
CA PRO A 396 33.78 -52.58 -10.52
C PRO A 396 32.71 -53.65 -10.30
N SER A 397 31.63 -53.33 -9.62
CA SER A 397 30.43 -54.12 -9.55
C SER A 397 29.41 -53.69 -10.59
N SER A 398 28.86 -54.70 -11.25
CA SER A 398 27.92 -54.77 -12.36
C SER A 398 26.74 -53.80 -12.37
N PRO A 399 26.13 -53.51 -13.52
CA PRO A 399 25.09 -52.52 -13.69
C PRO A 399 23.73 -53.01 -13.15
N ARG A 400 23.13 -52.16 -12.34
CA ARG A 400 21.77 -52.30 -11.85
C ARG A 400 20.78 -51.90 -12.96
N PRO A 401 19.69 -52.65 -13.19
CA PRO A 401 18.74 -52.35 -14.24
C PRO A 401 17.91 -51.07 -13.97
N THR A 402 17.69 -50.33 -15.02
CA THR A 402 16.81 -49.15 -15.11
C THR A 402 15.38 -49.49 -14.65
N PRO A 403 14.74 -48.71 -13.80
CA PRO A 403 13.32 -48.91 -13.52
C PRO A 403 12.48 -48.43 -14.70
N THR A 404 11.65 -49.30 -15.21
CA THR A 404 10.54 -49.08 -16.12
C THR A 404 9.57 -48.05 -15.52
N PRO A 405 8.99 -47.14 -16.29
CA PRO A 405 8.01 -46.20 -15.76
C PRO A 405 6.75 -46.93 -15.31
N ALA A 406 6.37 -46.72 -14.05
CA ALA A 406 5.13 -47.20 -13.49
C ALA A 406 3.92 -46.55 -14.19
N PRO A 407 2.84 -47.27 -14.42
CA PRO A 407 1.63 -46.73 -15.03
C PRO A 407 0.98 -45.71 -14.11
N THR A 408 0.51 -44.63 -14.71
CA THR A 408 -0.30 -43.56 -14.12
C THR A 408 -1.40 -44.15 -13.26
N ALA A 409 -1.33 -43.94 -11.94
CA ALA A 409 -2.41 -44.26 -11.03
C ALA A 409 -3.64 -43.45 -11.41
N VAL A 410 -4.66 -44.15 -11.87
CA VAL A 410 -6.02 -43.63 -11.96
C VAL A 410 -6.43 -43.24 -10.55
N VAL A 411 -6.74 -41.95 -10.39
CA VAL A 411 -7.34 -41.44 -9.15
C VAL A 411 -8.69 -42.12 -9.02
N GLU A 412 -8.77 -43.12 -8.13
CA GLU A 412 -10.03 -43.65 -7.67
C GLU A 412 -10.85 -42.54 -7.03
N SER A 413 -11.93 -42.20 -7.68
CA SER A 413 -13.02 -41.39 -7.14
C SER A 413 -13.49 -42.07 -5.84
N LYS A 414 -13.38 -41.32 -4.73
CA LYS A 414 -14.02 -41.72 -3.45
C LYS A 414 -15.49 -42.05 -3.69
N PRO A 415 -16.03 -43.04 -2.98
CA PRO A 415 -17.40 -43.47 -3.18
C PRO A 415 -18.38 -42.35 -2.93
N VAL A 416 -19.27 -42.18 -3.88
CA VAL A 416 -20.47 -41.33 -3.76
C VAL A 416 -21.24 -41.92 -2.56
N HIS A 417 -21.29 -41.16 -1.45
CA HIS A 417 -22.24 -41.41 -0.38
C HIS A 417 -23.63 -41.32 -0.96
N THR A 418 -24.28 -42.43 -1.09
CA THR A 418 -25.74 -42.52 -1.21
C THR A 418 -26.36 -41.79 -0.01
N PRO A 419 -27.27 -40.83 -0.20
CA PRO A 419 -27.90 -40.12 0.91
C PRO A 419 -28.76 -41.05 1.74
N PRO A 420 -28.82 -40.91 3.06
CA PRO A 420 -29.84 -41.56 3.88
C PRO A 420 -31.24 -41.06 3.43
N GLU A 421 -32.19 -41.96 3.37
CA GLU A 421 -33.56 -41.76 2.84
C GLU A 421 -34.47 -40.80 3.64
N ASP A 422 -33.95 -40.14 4.70
CA ASP A 422 -34.71 -39.21 5.56
C ASP A 422 -34.15 -37.76 5.56
N GLU A 423 -33.74 -37.22 4.42
CA GLU A 423 -33.35 -35.79 4.36
C GLU A 423 -34.59 -34.90 4.19
N SER A 424 -34.67 -33.86 5.05
CA SER A 424 -35.73 -32.85 4.95
C SER A 424 -35.66 -32.10 3.61
N ASP A 425 -36.81 -31.72 3.05
CA ASP A 425 -36.89 -30.97 1.79
C ASP A 425 -36.02 -29.70 1.78
N GLY A 426 -35.82 -29.07 2.93
CA GLY A 426 -34.95 -27.93 3.11
C GLY A 426 -33.45 -28.24 2.94
N ALA A 427 -33.01 -29.41 3.43
CA ALA A 427 -31.61 -29.83 3.30
C ALA A 427 -31.26 -30.16 1.83
N ARG A 428 -32.20 -30.77 1.10
CA ARG A 428 -32.06 -31.03 -0.34
C ARG A 428 -32.01 -29.75 -1.13
N LEU A 429 -32.86 -28.78 -0.81
CA LEU A 429 -32.88 -27.43 -1.41
C LEU A 429 -31.56 -26.71 -1.17
N TRP A 430 -31.04 -26.70 0.06
CA TRP A 430 -29.77 -26.06 0.39
C TRP A 430 -28.57 -26.68 -0.36
N ARG A 431 -28.53 -27.99 -0.50
CA ARG A 431 -27.50 -28.69 -1.28
C ARG A 431 -27.50 -28.26 -2.75
N LYS A 432 -28.69 -28.08 -3.34
CA LYS A 432 -28.84 -27.57 -4.70
C LYS A 432 -28.34 -26.12 -4.83
N VAL A 433 -28.60 -25.28 -3.84
CA VAL A 433 -28.08 -23.90 -3.77
C VAL A 433 -26.55 -23.89 -3.73
N CYS A 434 -25.94 -24.74 -2.89
CA CYS A 434 -24.50 -24.88 -2.82
C CYS A 434 -23.86 -25.34 -4.14
N GLN A 435 -24.51 -26.27 -4.87
CA GLN A 435 -24.02 -26.72 -6.19
C GLN A 435 -24.06 -25.58 -7.23
N VAL A 436 -25.12 -24.79 -7.27
CA VAL A 436 -25.24 -23.66 -8.19
C VAL A 436 -24.25 -22.55 -7.81
N ALA A 437 -24.09 -22.28 -6.52
CA ALA A 437 -23.13 -21.28 -6.03
C ALA A 437 -21.67 -21.65 -6.34
N ALA A 438 -21.32 -22.93 -6.38
CA ALA A 438 -19.97 -23.41 -6.70
C ALA A 438 -19.52 -23.05 -8.13
N GLY A 439 -20.46 -22.78 -9.04
CA GLY A 439 -20.17 -22.33 -10.41
C GLY A 439 -19.60 -20.90 -10.51
N THR A 440 -19.65 -20.11 -9.44
CA THR A 440 -19.16 -18.71 -9.43
C THR A 440 -18.34 -18.45 -8.17
N PRO A 441 -17.02 -18.10 -8.26
CA PRO A 441 -16.16 -17.94 -7.11
C PRO A 441 -16.67 -16.97 -6.03
N SER A 442 -17.32 -15.87 -6.46
CA SER A 442 -17.90 -14.87 -5.55
C SER A 442 -19.10 -15.41 -4.77
N ASN A 443 -19.91 -16.30 -5.37
CA ASN A 443 -21.06 -16.91 -4.71
C ASN A 443 -20.64 -18.06 -3.82
N ALA A 444 -19.65 -18.85 -4.24
CA ALA A 444 -19.07 -19.93 -3.44
C ALA A 444 -18.49 -19.39 -2.11
N ALA A 445 -17.77 -18.26 -2.15
CA ALA A 445 -17.20 -17.61 -0.96
C ALA A 445 -18.26 -17.16 0.06
N LYS A 446 -19.47 -16.79 -0.40
CA LYS A 446 -20.56 -16.38 0.51
C LYS A 446 -21.27 -17.58 1.15
N VAL A 447 -21.36 -18.69 0.45
CA VAL A 447 -22.16 -19.87 0.85
C VAL A 447 -21.35 -20.85 1.69
N GLN A 448 -20.01 -20.90 1.52
CA GLN A 448 -19.13 -21.86 2.20
C GLN A 448 -19.13 -21.76 3.74
N HIS A 449 -19.49 -20.59 4.29
CA HIS A 449 -19.55 -20.33 5.72
C HIS A 449 -20.97 -20.37 6.29
N LEU A 450 -21.96 -20.81 5.48
CA LEU A 450 -23.35 -20.93 5.87
C LEU A 450 -23.74 -22.42 6.01
N ALA A 451 -24.42 -22.76 7.09
CA ALA A 451 -24.95 -24.09 7.35
C ALA A 451 -26.49 -24.04 7.35
N PHE A 452 -27.12 -25.07 6.81
CA PHE A 452 -28.59 -25.20 6.85
C PHE A 452 -29.07 -25.40 8.29
N GLU A 453 -30.05 -24.64 8.75
CA GLU A 453 -30.68 -24.77 10.06
C GLU A 453 -32.12 -25.22 9.97
N ALA A 454 -32.97 -24.55 9.22
CA ALA A 454 -34.39 -24.90 9.06
C ALA A 454 -34.98 -24.33 7.77
N PHE A 455 -36.07 -24.95 7.29
CA PHE A 455 -36.89 -24.48 6.19
C PHE A 455 -38.36 -24.73 6.46
N ASP A 456 -39.18 -23.66 6.44
CA ASP A 456 -40.63 -23.73 6.71
C ASP A 456 -41.51 -23.65 5.45
N GLY A 457 -40.92 -23.79 4.26
CA GLY A 457 -41.61 -23.68 2.98
C GLY A 457 -41.58 -22.28 2.35
N GLN A 458 -41.38 -21.21 3.12
CA GLN A 458 -41.28 -19.83 2.68
C GLN A 458 -39.98 -19.15 3.13
N THR A 459 -39.45 -19.54 4.28
CA THR A 459 -38.25 -18.95 4.89
C THR A 459 -37.17 -20.01 5.08
N LEU A 460 -35.97 -19.75 4.55
CA LEU A 460 -34.79 -20.56 4.71
C LEU A 460 -33.89 -19.93 5.78
N ARG A 461 -33.71 -20.65 6.90
CA ARG A 461 -32.80 -20.23 7.99
C ARG A 461 -31.46 -20.90 7.82
N LEU A 462 -30.41 -20.08 7.84
CA LEU A 462 -29.04 -20.50 7.67
C LEU A 462 -28.20 -19.97 8.84
N ALA A 463 -27.42 -20.84 9.48
CA ALA A 463 -26.48 -20.47 10.52
C ALA A 463 -25.15 -20.03 9.91
N VAL A 464 -24.59 -18.94 10.40
CA VAL A 464 -23.23 -18.50 10.04
C VAL A 464 -22.23 -19.31 10.85
N ASN A 465 -21.45 -20.15 10.17
CA ASN A 465 -20.45 -21.05 10.78
C ASN A 465 -19.03 -20.55 10.50
N THR A 466 -18.57 -19.57 11.29
CA THR A 466 -17.20 -19.03 11.22
C THR A 466 -16.76 -18.58 12.61
N SER A 467 -15.46 -18.77 12.90
CA SER A 467 -14.82 -18.26 14.13
C SER A 467 -14.38 -16.79 14.02
N ASP A 468 -14.39 -16.22 12.83
CA ASP A 468 -14.04 -14.81 12.57
C ASP A 468 -15.26 -13.92 12.80
N THR A 469 -15.21 -13.09 13.85
CA THR A 469 -16.28 -12.15 14.21
C THR A 469 -16.53 -11.07 13.17
N GLY A 470 -15.50 -10.65 12.42
CA GLY A 470 -15.62 -9.66 11.33
C GLY A 470 -16.36 -10.24 10.15
N LEU A 471 -15.99 -11.47 9.74
CA LEU A 471 -16.63 -12.20 8.66
C LEU A 471 -18.07 -12.57 9.02
N ALA A 472 -18.35 -12.97 10.27
CA ALA A 472 -19.70 -13.27 10.75
C ALA A 472 -20.62 -12.05 10.64
N ARG A 473 -20.14 -10.88 11.07
CA ARG A 473 -20.90 -9.61 10.98
C ARG A 473 -21.14 -9.19 9.53
N TRP A 474 -20.15 -9.35 8.67
CA TRP A 474 -20.28 -9.05 7.25
C TRP A 474 -21.29 -9.98 6.57
N LEU A 475 -21.23 -11.31 6.83
CA LEU A 475 -22.18 -12.28 6.28
C LEU A 475 -23.61 -12.02 6.76
N ALA A 476 -23.82 -11.69 8.02
CA ALA A 476 -25.14 -11.34 8.57
C ALA A 476 -25.82 -10.19 7.81
N GLY A 477 -25.03 -9.23 7.26
CA GLY A 477 -25.52 -8.15 6.41
C GLY A 477 -25.79 -8.52 4.94
N GLN A 478 -25.51 -9.78 4.53
CA GLN A 478 -25.62 -10.22 3.13
C GLN A 478 -26.87 -11.06 2.84
N SER A 479 -27.94 -10.95 3.64
CA SER A 479 -29.19 -11.73 3.47
C SER A 479 -29.78 -11.60 2.07
N ASP A 480 -29.80 -10.39 1.49
CA ASP A 480 -30.35 -10.13 0.15
C ASP A 480 -29.51 -10.77 -0.96
N ALA A 481 -28.18 -10.75 -0.81
CA ALA A 481 -27.28 -11.39 -1.76
C ALA A 481 -27.41 -12.92 -1.73
N VAL A 482 -27.58 -13.52 -0.56
CA VAL A 482 -27.84 -14.96 -0.40
C VAL A 482 -29.22 -15.32 -0.93
N ALA A 483 -30.26 -14.51 -0.68
CA ALA A 483 -31.59 -14.68 -1.24
C ALA A 483 -31.58 -14.69 -2.77
N SER A 484 -30.80 -13.82 -3.41
CA SER A 484 -30.60 -13.80 -4.85
C SER A 484 -29.99 -15.11 -5.38
N ILE A 485 -29.02 -15.67 -4.69
CA ILE A 485 -28.40 -16.96 -5.05
C ILE A 485 -29.43 -18.10 -4.91
N VAL A 486 -30.22 -18.10 -3.83
CA VAL A 486 -31.30 -19.07 -3.59
C VAL A 486 -32.35 -18.97 -4.70
N GLN A 487 -32.78 -17.77 -5.08
CA GLN A 487 -33.72 -17.55 -6.16
C GLN A 487 -33.19 -18.07 -7.51
N GLN A 488 -31.91 -17.85 -7.80
CA GLN A 488 -31.27 -18.35 -9.01
C GLN A 488 -31.22 -19.89 -9.06
N ALA A 489 -30.99 -20.55 -7.90
CA ALA A 489 -30.88 -21.99 -7.83
C ALA A 489 -32.23 -22.72 -7.85
N VAL A 490 -33.29 -22.11 -7.28
CA VAL A 490 -34.58 -22.74 -7.02
C VAL A 490 -35.69 -22.24 -7.94
N GLY A 491 -35.51 -21.05 -8.52
CA GLY A 491 -36.52 -20.41 -9.39
C GLY A 491 -37.73 -19.84 -8.64
N ARG A 492 -37.69 -19.78 -7.31
CA ARG A 492 -38.72 -19.23 -6.43
C ARG A 492 -38.12 -18.16 -5.52
N ASN A 493 -38.93 -17.18 -5.15
CA ASN A 493 -38.54 -16.17 -4.18
C ASN A 493 -38.72 -16.74 -2.77
N ILE A 494 -37.61 -17.07 -2.10
CA ILE A 494 -37.56 -17.63 -0.74
C ILE A 494 -36.90 -16.60 0.16
N ARG A 495 -37.53 -16.28 1.27
CA ARG A 495 -36.95 -15.39 2.28
C ARG A 495 -35.77 -16.09 2.97
N VAL A 496 -34.64 -15.42 3.08
CA VAL A 496 -33.45 -15.94 3.76
C VAL A 496 -33.22 -15.20 5.07
N GLU A 497 -33.15 -15.94 6.15
CA GLU A 497 -32.79 -15.43 7.46
C GLU A 497 -31.44 -16.04 7.88
N LEU A 498 -30.47 -15.18 8.19
CA LEU A 498 -29.14 -15.59 8.64
C LEU A 498 -29.08 -15.49 10.16
N SER A 499 -28.90 -16.65 10.82
CA SER A 499 -28.68 -16.70 12.27
C SER A 499 -27.19 -16.81 12.57
N THR A 500 -26.69 -16.02 13.53
CA THR A 500 -25.35 -16.25 14.09
C THR A 500 -25.48 -17.29 15.18
N SER A 501 -25.00 -18.50 14.91
CA SER A 501 -25.05 -19.63 15.86
C SER A 501 -24.41 -19.28 17.20
N ALA A 502 -25.06 -19.69 18.28
CA ALA A 502 -24.79 -19.42 19.70
C ALA A 502 -23.47 -20.00 20.26
N ALA A 503 -22.41 -20.09 19.46
CA ALA A 503 -21.05 -20.36 19.96
C ALA A 503 -20.33 -19.07 20.43
N ILE A 504 -20.89 -17.89 20.15
CA ILE A 504 -20.51 -16.62 20.75
C ILE A 504 -21.70 -16.22 21.61
N GLY A 505 -21.57 -16.31 22.93
CA GLY A 505 -22.63 -15.99 23.90
C GLY A 505 -23.11 -14.54 23.80
N LEU A 506 -23.86 -14.22 22.76
CA LEU A 506 -24.54 -12.96 22.55
C LEU A 506 -26.04 -13.24 22.65
N ALA A 507 -26.63 -12.78 23.77
CA ALA A 507 -28.07 -12.61 23.90
C ALA A 507 -28.63 -11.80 22.71
N PRO A 508 -29.92 -11.96 22.32
CA PRO A 508 -30.51 -11.23 21.20
C PRO A 508 -30.30 -9.73 21.41
N ALA A 509 -29.56 -9.13 20.50
CA ALA A 509 -29.23 -7.71 20.55
C ALA A 509 -30.52 -6.90 20.46
N ALA A 510 -30.94 -6.27 21.56
CA ALA A 510 -31.71 -5.04 21.49
C ALA A 510 -30.93 -4.11 20.53
N SER A 511 -31.61 -3.56 19.52
CA SER A 511 -30.96 -2.77 18.47
C SER A 511 -30.09 -1.70 19.15
N LEU A 512 -28.88 -1.44 18.61
CA LEU A 512 -27.98 -0.40 19.11
C LEU A 512 -28.73 0.94 19.32
N ALA A 513 -29.67 1.23 18.44
CA ALA A 513 -30.59 2.36 18.55
C ALA A 513 -31.47 2.32 19.80
N GLY A 514 -31.95 1.13 20.25
CA GLY A 514 -32.71 0.95 21.48
C GLY A 514 -31.84 1.19 22.72
N LYS A 515 -30.62 0.67 22.75
CA LYS A 515 -29.66 0.89 23.85
C LYS A 515 -29.24 2.36 23.95
N ILE A 516 -28.98 3.03 22.83
CA ILE A 516 -28.67 4.47 22.78
C ILE A 516 -29.84 5.28 23.35
N ALA A 517 -31.08 4.98 22.94
CA ALA A 517 -32.27 5.69 23.41
C ALA A 517 -32.49 5.48 24.93
N GLU A 518 -32.20 4.29 25.45
CA GLU A 518 -32.31 3.98 26.88
C GLU A 518 -31.26 4.73 27.72
N VAL A 519 -30.02 4.75 27.24
CA VAL A 519 -28.90 5.44 27.90
C VAL A 519 -29.07 6.96 27.85
N GLN A 520 -29.61 7.52 26.79
CA GLN A 520 -29.91 8.95 26.67
C GLN A 520 -30.99 9.43 27.66
N GLN A 521 -31.83 8.52 28.17
CA GLN A 521 -32.83 8.85 29.20
C GLN A 521 -32.25 8.92 30.62
N LEU A 522 -31.03 8.42 30.84
CA LEU A 522 -30.38 8.48 32.15
C LEU A 522 -30.05 9.93 32.53
N PRO A 523 -30.43 10.41 33.75
CA PRO A 523 -30.25 11.80 34.16
C PRO A 523 -28.81 12.31 34.05
N VAL A 524 -27.86 11.43 34.36
CA VAL A 524 -26.40 11.74 34.29
C VAL A 524 -25.93 11.94 32.87
N VAL A 525 -26.37 11.08 31.94
CA VAL A 525 -26.00 11.15 30.52
C VAL A 525 -26.61 12.37 29.85
N ARG A 526 -27.87 12.66 30.15
CA ARG A 526 -28.59 13.84 29.66
C ARG A 526 -27.92 15.15 30.09
N LYS A 527 -27.45 15.21 31.32
CA LYS A 527 -26.73 16.37 31.86
C LYS A 527 -25.33 16.50 31.25
N ALA A 528 -24.66 15.37 30.95
CA ALA A 528 -23.39 15.36 30.24
C ALA A 528 -23.54 15.83 28.78
N MET A 529 -24.57 15.37 28.06
CA MET A 529 -24.88 15.81 26.69
C MET A 529 -25.15 17.33 26.65
N GLU A 530 -25.83 17.87 27.64
CA GLU A 530 -26.12 19.30 27.74
C GLU A 530 -24.87 20.16 28.06
N ILE A 531 -23.98 19.66 28.93
CA ILE A 531 -22.74 20.37 29.32
C ILE A 531 -21.70 20.34 28.19
N PHE A 532 -21.56 19.21 27.50
CA PHE A 532 -20.51 19.00 26.49
C PHE A 532 -21.00 19.21 25.07
N ASN A 533 -22.27 19.53 24.84
CA ASN A 533 -22.94 19.64 23.54
C ASN A 533 -22.59 18.45 22.63
N ALA A 534 -22.71 17.22 23.16
CA ALA A 534 -22.30 15.97 22.54
C ALA A 534 -23.44 14.96 22.50
N ASP A 535 -23.43 14.07 21.49
CA ASP A 535 -24.39 12.98 21.34
C ASP A 535 -23.77 11.63 21.69
N VAL A 536 -24.60 10.66 22.14
CA VAL A 536 -24.18 9.28 22.42
C VAL A 536 -24.06 8.55 21.07
N VAL A 537 -22.84 8.14 20.71
CA VAL A 537 -22.53 7.48 19.43
C VAL A 537 -22.49 5.95 19.57
N ASP A 538 -22.06 5.44 20.74
CA ASP A 538 -21.96 4.00 21.01
C ASP A 538 -22.19 3.70 22.49
N VAL A 539 -22.70 2.49 22.79
CA VAL A 539 -22.95 2.02 24.16
C VAL A 539 -22.34 0.63 24.33
N GLN A 540 -21.32 0.52 25.18
CA GLN A 540 -20.66 -0.74 25.52
C GLN A 540 -21.01 -1.18 26.94
N ASP A 541 -21.40 -2.45 27.12
CA ASP A 541 -21.64 -3.02 28.42
C ASP A 541 -20.32 -3.20 29.19
N ALA A 542 -20.24 -2.71 30.44
CA ALA A 542 -19.06 -2.92 31.28
C ALA A 542 -18.85 -4.44 31.53
N PRO A 543 -17.59 -4.93 31.55
CA PRO A 543 -17.31 -6.32 31.85
C PRO A 543 -17.83 -6.64 33.27
N ARG A 544 -18.66 -7.70 33.38
CA ARG A 544 -19.17 -8.17 34.69
C ARG A 544 -17.98 -8.67 35.52
N PRO A 545 -17.86 -8.27 36.80
CA PRO A 545 -16.85 -8.84 37.68
C PRO A 545 -17.08 -10.35 37.83
N SER A 546 -16.00 -11.13 37.72
CA SER A 546 -16.02 -12.58 37.90
C SER A 546 -16.56 -12.97 39.26
N PRO A 547 -17.47 -13.94 39.40
CA PRO A 547 -17.94 -14.40 40.69
C PRO A 547 -16.88 -15.25 41.39
N GLY A 548 -16.42 -14.84 42.56
CA GLY A 548 -15.74 -15.73 43.49
C GLY A 548 -14.48 -15.22 44.18
N THR A 549 -14.66 -14.51 45.25
CA THR A 549 -13.96 -14.79 46.53
C THR A 549 -14.74 -14.17 47.67
N PRO A 550 -15.05 -14.90 48.77
CA PRO A 550 -15.88 -14.38 49.87
C PRO A 550 -15.10 -13.36 50.72
N ASP A 551 -15.78 -12.27 51.03
CA ASP A 551 -15.38 -11.23 51.97
C ASP A 551 -14.99 -11.82 53.33
N LYS A 552 -13.86 -11.40 53.87
CA LYS A 552 -13.56 -11.44 55.30
C LYS A 552 -13.97 -10.11 55.90
N PRO A 553 -14.73 -10.12 57.02
CA PRO A 553 -15.15 -8.89 57.69
C PRO A 553 -14.06 -8.35 58.64
N GLY A 554 -13.96 -7.04 58.69
CA GLY A 554 -13.44 -6.37 59.88
C GLY A 554 -12.14 -5.61 59.73
N SER A 555 -12.22 -4.27 59.62
CA SER A 555 -11.78 -3.36 60.69
C SER A 555 -12.17 -1.93 60.32
N GLN A 556 -13.04 -1.36 61.16
CA GLN A 556 -13.13 0.06 61.37
C GLN A 556 -11.78 0.59 61.86
N ASP A 557 -11.33 1.75 61.36
CA ASP A 557 -11.05 2.93 62.16
C ASP A 557 -10.29 4.02 61.38
N HIS A 558 -10.84 5.25 61.49
CA HIS A 558 -10.21 6.57 61.61
C HIS A 558 -9.23 7.11 60.53
N VAL A 559 -9.53 8.08 59.84
CA VAL A 559 -9.47 9.55 59.91
C VAL A 559 -9.81 10.14 58.54
#